data_38c3c203187daadefd443dc5e29ea888
#
_entry.id   38c3c203187daadefd443dc5e29ea888
#
_cell.length_a   1.000
_cell.length_b   1.000
_cell.length_c   1.000
_cell.angle_alpha   90.00
_cell.angle_beta   90.00
_cell.angle_gamma   90.00
#
_symmetry.space_group_name_H-M   'P 1'
#
loop_
_entity.id
_entity.type
_entity.pdbx_description
1 polymer ?
#
loop_
_entity_poly.entity_id
_entity_poly.type
_entity_poly.pdbx_seq_one_letter_code
_entity_poly.pdbx_strand_id
1 'polypeptide(L)'
;METFDTNVLVRLVVQDDADQCARAERSWRSAVRSSGVFLPVVALVELVWVLRVAYKLDRASVAATLRRLISSEGVTLERKDVLHAALDRYAAGLADFSDYVILETGRSVGAVPLRTFDARLAQTAEVELVP
;
A
#
# COMPACT_ATOMS: atom_id res chain seq x y z
N MET A 1 -14.58 11.85 -7.73
CA MET A 1 -13.53 10.81 -7.72
C MET A 1 -14.15 9.43 -7.76
N GLU A 2 -13.42 8.47 -8.33
CA GLU A 2 -13.85 7.08 -8.37
C GLU A 2 -12.91 6.25 -7.51
N THR A 3 -13.46 5.29 -6.79
CA THR A 3 -12.68 4.37 -5.95
C THR A 3 -12.40 3.09 -6.74
N PHE A 4 -11.17 2.61 -6.65
CA PHE A 4 -10.76 1.37 -7.32
C PHE A 4 -10.44 0.31 -6.26
N ASP A 5 -10.97 -0.90 -6.47
CA ASP A 5 -10.71 -1.99 -5.55
C ASP A 5 -9.38 -2.69 -5.86
N THR A 6 -8.99 -3.60 -4.97
CA THR A 6 -7.72 -4.30 -5.03
C THR A 6 -7.51 -5.05 -6.35
N ASN A 7 -8.53 -5.74 -6.85
CA ASN A 7 -8.38 -6.55 -8.07
C ASN A 7 -8.13 -5.69 -9.29
N VAL A 8 -8.74 -4.51 -9.37
CA VAL A 8 -8.46 -3.56 -10.47
C VAL A 8 -7.03 -3.04 -10.37
N LEU A 9 -6.57 -2.71 -9.15
CA LEU A 9 -5.19 -2.26 -8.93
C LEU A 9 -4.18 -3.33 -9.32
N VAL A 10 -4.46 -4.59 -9.01
CA VAL A 10 -3.60 -5.72 -9.43
C VAL A 10 -3.47 -5.76 -10.95
N ARG A 11 -4.58 -5.59 -11.68
CA ARG A 11 -4.56 -5.60 -13.16
C ARG A 11 -3.79 -4.42 -13.74
N LEU A 12 -3.75 -3.28 -13.04
CA LEU A 12 -2.96 -2.13 -13.47
C LEU A 12 -1.46 -2.36 -13.34
N VAL A 13 -1.03 -3.11 -12.33
CA VAL A 13 0.39 -3.28 -12.01
C VAL A 13 0.97 -4.62 -12.48
N VAL A 14 0.13 -5.64 -12.70
CA VAL A 14 0.53 -6.97 -13.18
C VAL A 14 -0.18 -7.26 -14.52
N GLN A 15 0.60 -7.48 -15.57
CA GLN A 15 0.12 -7.64 -16.94
C GLN A 15 -0.09 -9.11 -17.30
N ASP A 16 -0.89 -9.84 -16.52
CA ASP A 16 -1.11 -11.28 -16.68
C ASP A 16 -2.43 -11.66 -17.36
N ASP A 17 -3.32 -10.69 -17.55
CA ASP A 17 -4.60 -10.88 -18.26
C ASP A 17 -4.82 -9.67 -19.17
N ALA A 18 -4.59 -9.86 -20.47
CA ALA A 18 -4.59 -8.76 -21.43
C ALA A 18 -5.93 -8.02 -21.50
N ASP A 19 -7.06 -8.75 -21.44
CA ASP A 19 -8.39 -8.13 -21.50
C ASP A 19 -8.68 -7.32 -20.24
N GLN A 20 -8.48 -7.90 -19.06
CA GLN A 20 -8.72 -7.21 -17.80
C GLN A 20 -7.76 -6.05 -17.60
N CYS A 21 -6.49 -6.19 -17.97
CA CYS A 21 -5.53 -5.09 -17.91
C CYS A 21 -5.96 -3.91 -18.79
N ALA A 22 -6.38 -4.19 -20.03
CA ALA A 22 -6.85 -3.13 -20.94
C ALA A 22 -8.09 -2.41 -20.39
N ARG A 23 -9.02 -3.15 -19.81
CA ARG A 23 -10.24 -2.60 -19.20
C ARG A 23 -9.90 -1.75 -17.97
N ALA A 24 -9.02 -2.24 -17.11
CA ALA A 24 -8.57 -1.49 -15.92
C ALA A 24 -7.87 -0.19 -16.31
N GLU A 25 -6.98 -0.24 -17.31
CA GLU A 25 -6.30 0.95 -17.79
C GLU A 25 -7.24 1.99 -18.39
N ARG A 26 -8.23 1.56 -19.16
CA ARG A 26 -9.23 2.50 -19.72
C ARG A 26 -10.02 3.17 -18.61
N SER A 27 -10.46 2.40 -17.63
CA SER A 27 -11.22 2.92 -16.49
C SER A 27 -10.39 3.91 -15.68
N TRP A 28 -9.13 3.55 -15.40
CA TRP A 28 -8.21 4.43 -14.68
C TRP A 28 -7.98 5.75 -15.40
N ARG A 29 -7.65 5.69 -16.70
CA ARG A 29 -7.44 6.92 -17.48
C ARG A 29 -8.69 7.80 -17.56
N SER A 30 -9.85 7.19 -17.68
CA SER A 30 -11.12 7.92 -17.68
C SER A 30 -11.35 8.64 -16.36
N ALA A 31 -11.13 7.96 -15.24
CA ALA A 31 -11.28 8.55 -13.92
C ALA A 31 -10.29 9.70 -13.69
N VAL A 32 -9.02 9.52 -14.05
CA VAL A 32 -7.99 10.56 -13.91
C VAL A 32 -8.36 11.81 -14.71
N ARG A 33 -8.90 11.64 -15.92
CA ARG A 33 -9.30 12.77 -16.79
C ARG A 33 -10.55 13.50 -16.31
N SER A 34 -11.41 12.82 -15.57
CA SER A 34 -12.71 13.42 -15.17
C SER A 34 -12.68 13.92 -13.72
N SER A 35 -12.69 13.03 -12.76
CA SER A 35 -12.91 13.38 -11.35
C SER A 35 -11.78 12.95 -10.42
N GLY A 36 -10.82 12.18 -10.93
CA GLY A 36 -9.72 11.65 -10.16
C GLY A 36 -10.00 10.27 -9.57
N VAL A 37 -8.98 9.69 -8.96
CA VAL A 37 -9.00 8.35 -8.36
C VAL A 37 -8.77 8.47 -6.86
N PHE A 38 -9.58 7.75 -6.08
CA PHE A 38 -9.40 7.63 -4.64
C PHE A 38 -8.96 6.21 -4.28
N LEU A 39 -7.90 6.10 -3.48
CA LEU A 39 -7.36 4.81 -3.02
C LEU A 39 -7.49 4.68 -1.51
N PRO A 40 -8.34 3.75 -1.02
CA PRO A 40 -8.44 3.45 0.40
C PRO A 40 -7.19 2.75 0.92
N VAL A 41 -6.88 2.94 2.20
CA VAL A 41 -5.76 2.26 2.87
C VAL A 41 -5.86 0.75 2.72
N VAL A 42 -7.05 0.18 2.93
CA VAL A 42 -7.25 -1.27 2.87
C VAL A 42 -6.93 -1.84 1.49
N ALA A 43 -7.27 -1.12 0.41
CA ALA A 43 -6.97 -1.58 -0.95
C ALA A 43 -5.46 -1.66 -1.20
N LEU A 44 -4.69 -0.70 -0.67
CA LEU A 44 -3.24 -0.70 -0.81
C LEU A 44 -2.56 -1.78 0.05
N VAL A 45 -3.07 -2.02 1.25
CA VAL A 45 -2.58 -3.11 2.11
C VAL A 45 -2.82 -4.46 1.43
N GLU A 46 -4.02 -4.67 0.90
CA GLU A 46 -4.35 -5.91 0.17
C GLU A 46 -3.51 -6.06 -1.10
N LEU A 47 -3.28 -4.97 -1.82
CA LEU A 47 -2.45 -4.98 -3.03
C LEU A 47 -1.03 -5.47 -2.72
N VAL A 48 -0.41 -4.94 -1.68
CA VAL A 48 0.93 -5.39 -1.27
C VAL A 48 0.93 -6.87 -0.94
N TRP A 49 -0.08 -7.33 -0.19
CA TRP A 49 -0.20 -8.74 0.17
C TRP A 49 -0.32 -9.63 -1.08
N VAL A 50 -1.17 -9.25 -2.03
CA VAL A 50 -1.34 -10.01 -3.29
C VAL A 50 -0.03 -10.05 -4.09
N LEU A 51 0.65 -8.92 -4.23
CA LEU A 51 1.92 -8.86 -4.97
C LEU A 51 3.00 -9.72 -4.34
N ARG A 52 3.05 -9.76 -3.01
CA ARG A 52 4.02 -10.58 -2.28
C ARG A 52 3.70 -12.06 -2.30
N VAL A 53 2.45 -12.42 -1.99
CA VAL A 53 2.05 -13.82 -1.76
C VAL A 53 1.66 -14.52 -3.06
N ALA A 54 0.81 -13.91 -3.87
CA ALA A 54 0.32 -14.54 -5.10
C ALA A 54 1.32 -14.41 -6.26
N TYR A 55 1.95 -13.26 -6.42
CA TYR A 55 2.89 -13.00 -7.52
C TYR A 55 4.35 -13.14 -7.11
N LYS A 56 4.63 -13.31 -5.83
CA LYS A 56 5.98 -13.55 -5.27
C LYS A 56 7.00 -12.48 -5.67
N LEU A 57 6.55 -11.25 -5.83
CA LEU A 57 7.44 -10.12 -6.06
C LEU A 57 8.26 -9.83 -4.80
N ASP A 58 9.50 -9.41 -4.98
CA ASP A 58 10.34 -9.05 -3.86
C ASP A 58 9.95 -7.69 -3.25
N ARG A 59 10.46 -7.42 -2.07
CA ARG A 59 10.15 -6.19 -1.32
C ARG A 59 10.49 -4.92 -2.12
N ALA A 60 11.64 -4.89 -2.77
CA ALA A 60 12.08 -3.72 -3.53
C ALA A 60 11.16 -3.44 -4.72
N SER A 61 10.74 -4.49 -5.44
CA SER A 61 9.81 -4.37 -6.57
C SER A 61 8.44 -3.91 -6.11
N VAL A 62 7.94 -4.44 -5.01
CA VAL A 62 6.64 -4.03 -4.43
C VAL A 62 6.70 -2.57 -3.99
N ALA A 63 7.75 -2.18 -3.28
CA ALA A 63 7.91 -0.79 -2.82
C ALA A 63 7.94 0.18 -4.01
N ALA A 64 8.69 -0.14 -5.06
CA ALA A 64 8.78 0.70 -6.26
C ALA A 64 7.43 0.81 -6.98
N THR A 65 6.72 -0.31 -7.11
CA THR A 65 5.40 -0.35 -7.74
C THR A 65 4.39 0.49 -6.96
N LEU A 66 4.36 0.32 -5.65
CA LEU A 66 3.45 1.07 -4.79
C LEU A 66 3.76 2.58 -4.83
N ARG A 67 5.05 2.93 -4.81
CA ARG A 67 5.47 4.34 -4.89
C ARG A 67 5.02 5.00 -6.18
N ARG A 68 5.14 4.31 -7.31
CA ARG A 68 4.63 4.83 -8.59
C ARG A 68 3.13 5.02 -8.57
N LEU A 69 2.39 4.04 -8.03
CA LEU A 69 0.94 4.09 -7.98
C LEU A 69 0.43 5.25 -7.13
N ILE A 70 0.93 5.38 -5.90
CA ILE A 70 0.46 6.42 -4.98
C ILE A 70 0.91 7.83 -5.35
N SER A 71 1.93 7.94 -6.20
CA SER A 71 2.44 9.22 -6.70
C SER A 71 1.87 9.58 -8.07
N SER A 72 0.99 8.75 -8.64
CA SER A 72 0.40 9.00 -9.97
C SER A 72 -0.50 10.23 -9.95
N GLU A 73 -0.50 10.94 -11.08
CA GLU A 73 -1.38 12.10 -11.26
C GLU A 73 -2.84 11.70 -11.11
N GLY A 74 -3.61 12.57 -10.45
CA GLY A 74 -5.04 12.36 -10.26
C GLY A 74 -5.40 11.39 -9.15
N VAL A 75 -4.43 10.91 -8.38
CA VAL A 75 -4.66 9.98 -7.25
C VAL A 75 -4.74 10.74 -5.94
N THR A 76 -5.79 10.47 -5.18
CA THR A 76 -5.97 10.92 -3.81
C THR A 76 -5.96 9.71 -2.88
N LEU A 77 -5.15 9.78 -1.82
CA LEU A 77 -5.03 8.69 -0.85
C LEU A 77 -5.88 8.98 0.38
N GLU A 78 -6.47 7.95 0.96
CA GLU A 78 -7.25 8.06 2.20
C GLU A 78 -6.43 8.65 3.36
N ARG A 79 -5.23 8.16 3.56
CA ARG A 79 -4.32 8.59 4.62
C ARG A 79 -2.93 8.77 4.02
N LYS A 80 -2.77 9.86 3.28
CA LYS A 80 -1.52 10.16 2.59
C LYS A 80 -0.31 10.16 3.52
N ASP A 81 -0.44 10.77 4.69
CA ASP A 81 0.59 10.85 5.72
C ASP A 81 1.03 9.45 6.19
N VAL A 82 0.06 8.60 6.53
CA VAL A 82 0.31 7.23 7.00
C VAL A 82 0.91 6.38 5.90
N LEU A 83 0.35 6.44 4.69
CA LEU A 83 0.78 5.58 3.58
C LEU A 83 2.21 5.88 3.14
N HIS A 84 2.58 7.16 3.02
CA HIS A 84 3.96 7.51 2.66
C HIS A 84 4.96 7.10 3.73
N ALA A 85 4.64 7.34 5.01
CA ALA A 85 5.52 6.95 6.12
C ALA A 85 5.66 5.43 6.20
N ALA A 86 4.55 4.69 6.06
CA ALA A 86 4.58 3.22 6.07
C ALA A 86 5.38 2.66 4.89
N LEU A 87 5.25 3.26 3.71
CA LEU A 87 6.01 2.82 2.53
C LEU A 87 7.51 3.05 2.70
N ASP A 88 7.92 4.18 3.26
CA ASP A 88 9.33 4.47 3.52
C ASP A 88 9.92 3.44 4.49
N ARG A 89 9.19 3.10 5.55
CA ARG A 89 9.61 2.06 6.50
C ARG A 89 9.66 0.67 5.86
N TYR A 90 8.66 0.34 5.04
CA TYR A 90 8.60 -0.93 4.35
C TYR A 90 9.79 -1.11 3.39
N ALA A 91 10.14 -0.08 2.65
CA ALA A 91 11.27 -0.12 1.72
C ALA A 91 12.60 -0.35 2.43
N ALA A 92 12.77 0.14 3.65
CA ALA A 92 14.02 0.06 4.43
C ALA A 92 14.01 -1.06 5.48
N GLY A 93 12.85 -1.63 5.80
CA GLY A 93 12.68 -2.52 6.95
C GLY A 93 12.53 -3.99 6.60
N LEU A 94 12.16 -4.78 7.61
CA LEU A 94 12.03 -6.23 7.54
C LEU A 94 10.60 -6.72 7.78
N ALA A 95 9.74 -5.89 8.35
CA ALA A 95 8.35 -6.25 8.66
C ALA A 95 7.44 -6.05 7.44
N ASP A 96 6.20 -6.51 7.55
CA ASP A 96 5.22 -6.38 6.47
C ASP A 96 4.70 -4.95 6.36
N PHE A 97 4.25 -4.58 5.17
CA PHE A 97 3.68 -3.25 4.93
C PHE A 97 2.51 -2.95 5.87
N SER A 98 1.62 -3.93 6.08
CA SER A 98 0.48 -3.79 7.00
C SER A 98 0.92 -3.45 8.42
N ASP A 99 2.04 -4.00 8.90
CA ASP A 99 2.58 -3.71 10.22
C ASP A 99 2.99 -2.24 10.35
N TYR A 100 3.61 -1.71 9.32
CA TYR A 100 4.00 -0.29 9.30
C TYR A 100 2.81 0.64 9.15
N VAL A 101 1.76 0.22 8.44
CA VAL A 101 0.49 0.98 8.39
C VAL A 101 -0.15 1.04 9.78
N ILE A 102 -0.16 -0.08 10.51
CA ILE A 102 -0.67 -0.11 11.90
C ILE A 102 0.14 0.85 12.77
N LEU A 103 1.47 0.78 12.70
CA LEU A 103 2.35 1.65 13.48
C LEU A 103 2.10 3.13 13.19
N GLU A 104 2.10 3.51 11.93
CA GLU A 104 1.94 4.91 11.53
C GLU A 104 0.53 5.43 11.84
N THR A 105 -0.47 4.57 11.75
CA THR A 105 -1.83 4.93 12.15
C THR A 105 -1.88 5.24 13.66
N GLY A 106 -1.29 4.38 14.48
CA GLY A 106 -1.19 4.60 15.93
C GLY A 106 -0.40 5.88 16.25
N ARG A 107 0.75 6.07 15.60
CA ARG A 107 1.56 7.28 15.79
C ARG A 107 0.79 8.56 15.49
N SER A 108 -0.05 8.54 14.46
CA SER A 108 -0.81 9.72 14.04
C SER A 108 -1.78 10.23 15.08
N VAL A 109 -2.13 9.40 16.07
CA VAL A 109 -3.02 9.78 17.19
C VAL A 109 -2.31 9.70 18.55
N GLY A 110 -0.97 9.58 18.55
CA GLY A 110 -0.18 9.50 19.77
C GLY A 110 -0.29 8.17 20.51
N ALA A 111 -0.80 7.12 19.86
CA ALA A 111 -1.00 5.80 20.47
C ALA A 111 0.24 4.94 20.24
N VAL A 112 1.28 5.19 21.01
CA VAL A 112 2.55 4.46 21.00
C VAL A 112 2.93 4.08 22.43
N PRO A 113 3.68 2.98 22.64
CA PRO A 113 4.26 2.10 21.64
C PRO A 113 3.23 1.16 20.99
N LEU A 114 3.53 0.69 19.79
CA LEU A 114 2.83 -0.44 19.20
C LEU A 114 3.27 -1.72 19.92
N ARG A 115 2.34 -2.52 20.39
CA ARG A 115 2.61 -3.81 21.02
C ARG A 115 2.52 -4.94 19.99
N THR A 116 3.50 -5.83 19.98
CA THR A 116 3.56 -6.91 19.01
C THR A 116 4.20 -8.17 19.62
N PHE A 117 3.95 -9.30 18.99
CA PHE A 117 4.71 -10.53 19.23
C PHE A 117 5.84 -10.74 18.20
N ASP A 118 5.90 -9.91 17.16
CA ASP A 118 6.90 -10.04 16.10
C ASP A 118 8.21 -9.36 16.48
N ALA A 119 9.25 -10.18 16.69
CA ALA A 119 10.56 -9.70 17.10
C ALA A 119 11.23 -8.81 16.05
N ARG A 120 10.94 -9.03 14.77
CA ARG A 120 11.49 -8.18 13.69
C ARG A 120 10.86 -6.79 13.71
N LEU A 121 9.55 -6.73 13.87
CA LEU A 121 8.84 -5.45 13.98
C LEU A 121 9.28 -4.68 15.22
N ALA A 122 9.53 -5.40 16.32
CA ALA A 122 9.95 -4.79 17.59
C ALA A 122 11.34 -4.13 17.55
N GLN A 123 12.11 -4.33 16.48
CA GLN A 123 13.36 -3.58 16.26
C GLN A 123 13.12 -2.14 15.80
N THR A 124 11.88 -1.83 15.41
CA THR A 124 11.48 -0.49 14.98
C THR A 124 11.26 0.40 16.20
N ALA A 125 11.62 1.68 16.09
CA ALA A 125 11.37 2.65 17.17
C ALA A 125 9.86 2.72 17.48
N GLU A 126 9.53 2.87 18.76
CA GLU A 126 8.16 2.94 19.27
C GLU A 126 7.35 1.65 19.08
N VAL A 127 8.06 0.53 18.90
CA VAL A 127 7.46 -0.82 18.86
C VAL A 127 8.08 -1.66 19.97
N GLU A 128 7.26 -2.33 20.75
CA GLU A 128 7.71 -3.15 21.86
C GLU A 128 7.01 -4.51 21.84
N LEU A 129 7.78 -5.55 22.21
CA LEU A 129 7.21 -6.89 22.39
C LEU A 129 6.21 -6.87 23.56
N VAL A 130 5.16 -7.68 23.40
CA VAL A 130 4.27 -8.00 24.52
C VAL A 130 5.07 -8.80 25.52
N PRO A 131 5.15 -8.37 26.82
CA PRO A 131 5.90 -9.09 27.85
C PRO A 131 5.27 -10.44 28.20
#